data_449be1e312cdd2858cfb733f1d2ceadc
#
_entry.id   449be1e312cdd2858cfb733f1d2ceadc
#
_cell.length_a   1.000
_cell.length_b   1.000
_cell.length_c   1.000
_cell.angle_alpha   90.00
_cell.angle_beta   90.00
_cell.angle_gamma   90.00
#
_symmetry.space_group_name_H-M   'P 1'
#
loop_
_entity.id
_entity.type
_entity.pdbx_description
1 polymer ?
#
loop_
_entity_poly.entity_id
_entity_poly.type
_entity_poly.pdbx_seq_one_letter_code
_entity_poly.pdbx_strand_id
1 'polypeptide(L)'
;HSNGFSLVRKCIERAESQGTVPAILDGKPFKQAVMEPTRLYVKNVLTALDQHPIKALAHITGGGLLENIPRVLPEGTGADLKAGSWPQTELFAWLQKTAGIDDVEMNRTFNNGIGMVIVVAAEEAQATAATLRQLGETVYTIGNITERSEGAAVQVK
;
A
#
# COMPACT_ATOMS: atom_id res chain seq x y z
N HIS A 1 -0.48 4.79 6.51
CA HIS A 1 0.76 4.89 7.31
C HIS A 1 1.28 6.33 7.26
N SER A 2 1.27 7.03 8.30
CA SER A 2 1.70 8.40 8.64
C SER A 2 2.61 9.15 7.63
N ASN A 3 2.21 9.24 6.37
CA ASN A 3 2.91 9.94 5.30
C ASN A 3 1.94 10.69 4.38
N GLY A 4 2.47 11.58 3.54
CA GLY A 4 1.67 12.37 2.60
C GLY A 4 0.82 13.48 3.24
N PHE A 5 1.01 13.81 4.52
CA PHE A 5 0.17 14.75 5.27
C PHE A 5 0.18 16.18 4.72
N SER A 6 1.22 16.59 3.97
CA SER A 6 1.20 17.88 3.30
C SER A 6 0.08 17.96 2.25
N LEU A 7 -0.11 16.91 1.47
CA LEU A 7 -1.20 16.82 0.51
C LEU A 7 -2.55 16.62 1.21
N VAL A 8 -2.59 15.77 2.24
CA VAL A 8 -3.82 15.54 3.04
C VAL A 8 -4.34 16.85 3.61
N ARG A 9 -3.48 17.70 4.22
CA ARG A 9 -3.87 19.01 4.74
C ARG A 9 -4.46 19.91 3.66
N LYS A 10 -3.83 19.99 2.49
CA LYS A 10 -4.36 20.78 1.34
C LYS A 10 -5.72 20.26 0.88
N CYS A 11 -5.93 18.95 0.87
CA CYS A 11 -7.23 18.36 0.55
C CYS A 11 -8.29 18.74 1.58
N ILE A 12 -7.95 18.73 2.88
CA ILE A 12 -8.86 19.14 3.95
C ILE A 12 -9.24 20.60 3.80
N GLU A 13 -8.27 21.50 3.69
CA GLU A 13 -8.49 22.95 3.51
C GLU A 13 -9.39 23.24 2.29
N ARG A 14 -9.14 22.55 1.17
CA ARG A 14 -9.97 22.66 -0.02
C ARG A 14 -11.40 22.19 0.21
N ALA A 15 -11.56 21.03 0.84
CA ALA A 15 -12.88 20.48 1.12
C ALA A 15 -13.66 21.32 2.13
N GLU A 16 -12.99 21.88 3.16
CA GLU A 16 -13.61 22.80 4.11
C GLU A 16 -14.10 24.08 3.42
N SER A 17 -13.29 24.68 2.54
CA SER A 17 -13.67 25.88 1.80
C SER A 17 -14.88 25.66 0.87
N GLN A 18 -15.09 24.42 0.42
CA GLN A 18 -16.18 24.02 -0.47
C GLN A 18 -17.39 23.41 0.27
N GLY A 19 -17.29 23.20 1.59
CA GLY A 19 -18.34 22.52 2.37
C GLY A 19 -18.52 21.04 1.97
N THR A 20 -17.46 20.38 1.50
CA THR A 20 -17.49 19.01 0.94
C THR A 20 -16.73 17.99 1.79
N VAL A 21 -16.38 18.32 3.04
CA VAL A 21 -15.74 17.37 3.96
C VAL A 21 -16.71 16.23 4.25
N PRO A 22 -16.33 14.96 3.97
CA PRO A 22 -17.20 13.82 4.25
C PRO A 22 -17.34 13.62 5.78
N ALA A 23 -18.51 13.19 6.22
CA ALA A 23 -18.73 12.89 7.63
C ALA A 23 -18.04 11.59 8.07
N ILE A 24 -18.07 10.59 7.17
CA ILE A 24 -17.58 9.23 7.40
C ILE A 24 -16.72 8.79 6.19
N LEU A 25 -15.61 8.11 6.45
CA LEU A 25 -14.79 7.41 5.46
C LEU A 25 -14.35 6.06 6.06
N ASP A 26 -14.41 5.01 5.26
CA ASP A 26 -14.05 3.65 5.70
C ASP A 26 -14.78 3.23 7.00
N GLY A 27 -16.05 3.64 7.15
CA GLY A 27 -16.87 3.37 8.32
C GLY A 27 -16.48 4.13 9.60
N LYS A 28 -15.54 5.09 9.53
CA LYS A 28 -15.05 5.88 10.65
C LYS A 28 -15.38 7.36 10.47
N PRO A 29 -15.59 8.13 11.55
CA PRO A 29 -15.63 9.58 11.46
C PRO A 29 -14.39 10.12 10.72
N PHE A 30 -14.58 11.13 9.87
CA PHE A 30 -13.53 11.66 9.00
C PHE A 30 -12.19 11.90 9.70
N LYS A 31 -12.21 12.59 10.86
CA LYS A 31 -10.98 12.85 11.64
C LYS A 31 -10.28 11.57 12.08
N GLN A 32 -11.01 10.53 12.43
CA GLN A 32 -10.42 9.25 12.83
C GLN A 32 -9.83 8.54 11.62
N ALA A 33 -10.51 8.52 10.48
CA ALA A 33 -9.99 7.90 9.25
C ALA A 33 -8.67 8.54 8.81
N VAL A 34 -8.59 9.88 8.85
CA VAL A 34 -7.38 10.63 8.46
C VAL A 34 -6.23 10.47 9.47
N MET A 35 -6.56 10.30 10.75
CA MET A 35 -5.57 10.19 11.85
C MET A 35 -5.28 8.74 12.25
N GLU A 36 -5.69 7.76 11.47
CA GLU A 36 -5.41 6.36 11.74
C GLU A 36 -3.90 6.13 11.88
N PRO A 37 -3.43 5.55 13.00
CA PRO A 37 -2.00 5.32 13.20
C PRO A 37 -1.47 4.25 12.26
N THR A 38 -0.16 4.26 12.02
CA THR A 38 0.52 3.20 11.28
C THR A 38 0.28 1.86 11.95
N ARG A 39 -0.19 0.87 11.17
CA ARG A 39 -0.38 -0.50 11.66
C ARG A 39 0.95 -1.12 12.05
N LEU A 40 0.98 -1.83 13.16
CA LEU A 40 2.15 -2.56 13.64
C LEU A 40 2.15 -3.98 13.06
N TYR A 41 3.08 -4.26 12.16
CA TYR A 41 3.21 -5.57 11.48
C TYR A 41 4.17 -6.52 12.16
N VAL A 42 5.02 -6.04 13.08
CA VAL A 42 6.21 -6.74 13.59
C VAL A 42 5.89 -8.15 14.05
N LYS A 43 4.91 -8.33 14.94
CA LYS A 43 4.57 -9.65 15.51
C LYS A 43 4.17 -10.65 14.42
N ASN A 44 3.26 -10.25 13.53
CA ASN A 44 2.71 -11.14 12.52
C ASN A 44 3.74 -11.48 11.44
N VAL A 45 4.57 -10.48 11.05
CA VAL A 45 5.66 -10.68 10.09
C VAL A 45 6.74 -11.57 10.65
N LEU A 46 7.17 -11.41 11.90
CA LEU A 46 8.15 -12.30 12.54
C LEU A 46 7.63 -13.74 12.61
N THR A 47 6.36 -13.93 12.99
CA THR A 47 5.77 -15.27 12.99
C THR A 47 5.75 -15.89 11.58
N ALA A 48 5.44 -15.11 10.54
CA ALA A 48 5.48 -15.61 9.18
C ALA A 48 6.92 -15.93 8.70
N LEU A 49 7.91 -15.13 9.09
CA LEU A 49 9.33 -15.38 8.80
C LEU A 49 9.84 -16.68 9.41
N ASP A 50 9.37 -17.04 10.62
CA ASP A 50 9.72 -18.29 11.28
C ASP A 50 9.14 -19.53 10.57
N GLN A 51 8.06 -19.38 9.81
CA GLN A 51 7.33 -20.49 9.20
C GLN A 51 7.49 -20.59 7.68
N HIS A 52 7.90 -19.52 7.00
CA HIS A 52 7.94 -19.45 5.54
C HIS A 52 9.24 -18.81 5.04
N PRO A 53 9.77 -19.25 3.89
CA PRO A 53 10.99 -18.71 3.28
C PRO A 53 10.70 -17.37 2.58
N ILE A 54 10.44 -16.32 3.36
CA ILE A 54 10.21 -14.96 2.87
C ILE A 54 11.52 -14.41 2.31
N LYS A 55 11.48 -13.85 1.09
CA LYS A 55 12.66 -13.35 0.38
C LYS A 55 12.91 -11.86 0.61
N ALA A 56 11.83 -11.06 0.71
CA ALA A 56 11.95 -9.62 0.96
C ALA A 56 10.69 -9.07 1.61
N LEU A 57 10.85 -7.95 2.31
CA LEU A 57 9.79 -7.20 2.99
C LEU A 57 9.92 -5.72 2.63
N ALA A 58 8.85 -5.09 2.15
CA ALA A 58 8.80 -3.65 1.94
C ALA A 58 7.68 -3.03 2.77
N HIS A 59 8.02 -2.19 3.72
CA HIS A 59 7.05 -1.37 4.45
C HIS A 59 6.69 -0.16 3.59
N ILE A 60 5.44 -0.07 3.18
CA ILE A 60 4.98 0.95 2.24
C ILE A 60 4.63 2.23 3.00
N THR A 61 5.52 3.20 2.94
CA THR A 61 5.45 4.52 3.57
C THR A 61 5.55 5.63 2.51
N GLY A 62 6.17 6.77 2.81
CA GLY A 62 6.44 7.82 1.80
C GLY A 62 7.21 7.26 0.60
N GLY A 63 6.79 7.63 -0.59
CA GLY A 63 7.25 7.02 -1.85
C GLY A 63 6.32 5.92 -2.37
N GLY A 64 5.30 5.51 -1.57
CA GLY A 64 4.27 4.55 -1.98
C GLY A 64 4.82 3.22 -2.49
N LEU A 65 4.06 2.54 -3.32
CA LEU A 65 4.45 1.26 -3.92
C LEU A 65 5.63 1.42 -4.87
N LEU A 66 5.66 2.54 -5.63
CA LEU A 66 6.63 2.73 -6.71
C LEU A 66 8.06 2.91 -6.22
N GLU A 67 8.26 3.47 -5.04
CA GLU A 67 9.60 3.76 -4.52
C GLU A 67 10.03 2.79 -3.40
N ASN A 68 9.10 2.22 -2.62
CA ASN A 68 9.49 1.33 -1.52
C ASN A 68 9.76 -0.11 -1.99
N ILE A 69 9.00 -0.64 -2.96
CA ILE A 69 9.22 -2.01 -3.44
C ILE A 69 10.61 -2.16 -4.09
N PRO A 70 11.10 -1.26 -4.96
CA PRO A 70 12.42 -1.42 -5.59
C PRO A 70 13.59 -1.48 -4.60
N ARG A 71 13.45 -0.85 -3.43
CA ARG A 71 14.53 -0.81 -2.41
C ARG A 71 14.91 -2.19 -1.86
N VAL A 72 14.01 -3.16 -1.97
CA VAL A 72 14.19 -4.51 -1.43
C VAL A 72 14.37 -5.56 -2.53
N LEU A 73 14.35 -5.16 -3.79
CA LEU A 73 14.53 -6.05 -4.93
C LEU A 73 15.99 -6.10 -5.38
N PRO A 74 16.48 -7.27 -5.84
CA PRO A 74 17.80 -7.37 -6.47
C PRO A 74 17.88 -6.50 -7.73
N GLU A 75 19.10 -6.09 -8.07
CA GLU A 75 19.40 -5.43 -9.34
C GLU A 75 18.96 -6.29 -10.53
N GLY A 76 18.46 -5.68 -11.59
CA GLY A 76 17.94 -6.38 -12.76
C GLY A 76 16.55 -6.97 -12.58
N THR A 77 15.87 -6.69 -11.45
CA THR A 77 14.49 -7.13 -11.23
C THR A 77 13.54 -5.94 -11.04
N GLY A 78 12.25 -6.23 -11.20
CA GLY A 78 11.17 -5.29 -10.97
C GLY A 78 9.91 -6.00 -10.52
N ALA A 79 8.84 -5.25 -10.31
CA ALA A 79 7.54 -5.80 -9.94
C ALA A 79 6.45 -5.31 -10.88
N ASP A 80 5.65 -6.24 -11.37
CA ASP A 80 4.41 -5.98 -12.11
C ASP A 80 3.23 -6.21 -11.16
N LEU A 81 2.59 -5.11 -10.78
CA LEU A 81 1.42 -5.12 -9.90
C LEU A 81 0.15 -5.07 -10.73
N LYS A 82 -0.84 -5.85 -10.32
CA LYS A 82 -2.15 -5.91 -10.99
C LYS A 82 -3.09 -4.88 -10.36
N ALA A 83 -3.45 -3.85 -11.12
CA ALA A 83 -4.46 -2.87 -10.73
C ALA A 83 -5.78 -3.58 -10.38
N GLY A 84 -6.46 -3.13 -9.35
CA GLY A 84 -7.72 -3.73 -8.90
C GLY A 84 -7.59 -5.07 -8.16
N SER A 85 -6.37 -5.59 -7.93
CA SER A 85 -6.18 -6.81 -7.13
C SER A 85 -6.36 -6.58 -5.61
N TRP A 86 -6.48 -5.35 -5.20
CA TRP A 86 -6.89 -4.94 -3.84
C TRP A 86 -7.89 -3.78 -3.91
N PRO A 87 -8.79 -3.62 -2.92
CA PRO A 87 -9.75 -2.53 -2.93
C PRO A 87 -9.06 -1.19 -2.61
N GLN A 88 -9.41 -0.15 -3.33
CA GLN A 88 -9.11 1.22 -2.92
C GLN A 88 -10.05 1.59 -1.77
N THR A 89 -9.52 2.10 -0.66
CA THR A 89 -10.34 2.56 0.47
C THR A 89 -11.04 3.88 0.14
N GLU A 90 -12.14 4.19 0.85
CA GLU A 90 -12.88 5.44 0.64
C GLU A 90 -12.00 6.67 0.93
N LEU A 91 -11.09 6.58 1.92
CA LEU A 91 -10.13 7.63 2.23
C LEU A 91 -9.22 7.94 1.03
N PHE A 92 -8.63 6.92 0.39
CA PHE A 92 -7.75 7.15 -0.75
C PHE A 92 -8.51 7.60 -2.00
N ALA A 93 -9.71 7.10 -2.24
CA ALA A 93 -10.57 7.58 -3.30
C ALA A 93 -10.94 9.07 -3.11
N TRP A 94 -11.28 9.46 -1.88
CA TRP A 94 -11.54 10.86 -1.54
C TRP A 94 -10.32 11.75 -1.74
N LEU A 95 -9.14 11.31 -1.26
CA LEU A 95 -7.88 12.06 -1.43
C LEU A 95 -7.56 12.26 -2.91
N GLN A 96 -7.62 11.20 -3.70
CA GLN A 96 -7.35 11.24 -5.14
C GLN A 96 -8.26 12.24 -5.86
N LYS A 97 -9.57 12.14 -5.62
CA LYS A 97 -10.58 13.04 -6.21
C LYS A 97 -10.37 14.49 -5.76
N THR A 98 -10.12 14.72 -4.49
CA THR A 98 -9.98 16.08 -3.93
C THR A 98 -8.68 16.73 -4.37
N ALA A 99 -7.58 15.98 -4.44
CA ALA A 99 -6.29 16.45 -4.94
C ALA A 99 -6.28 16.64 -6.46
N GLY A 100 -7.09 15.87 -7.20
CA GLY A 100 -7.09 15.86 -8.67
C GLY A 100 -5.82 15.23 -9.25
N ILE A 101 -5.28 14.20 -8.61
CA ILE A 101 -4.08 13.48 -9.04
C ILE A 101 -4.43 12.13 -9.66
N ASP A 102 -3.56 11.65 -10.53
CA ASP A 102 -3.72 10.37 -11.22
C ASP A 102 -3.27 9.16 -10.37
N ASP A 103 -3.47 7.95 -10.89
CA ASP A 103 -3.11 6.70 -10.21
C ASP A 103 -1.60 6.56 -10.00
N VAL A 104 -0.79 7.10 -10.91
CA VAL A 104 0.68 7.03 -10.80
C VAL A 104 1.14 7.86 -9.60
N GLU A 105 0.61 9.09 -9.47
CA GLU A 105 0.95 9.96 -8.34
C GLU A 105 0.38 9.43 -7.03
N MET A 106 -0.82 8.82 -7.04
CA MET A 106 -1.36 8.10 -5.88
C MET A 106 -0.43 6.97 -5.42
N ASN A 107 0.04 6.15 -6.36
CA ASN A 107 0.95 5.02 -6.07
C ASN A 107 2.37 5.45 -5.67
N ARG A 108 2.75 6.71 -5.94
CA ARG A 108 4.00 7.31 -5.50
C ARG A 108 3.87 7.99 -4.14
N THR A 109 2.76 8.65 -3.87
CA THR A 109 2.58 9.44 -2.65
C THR A 109 2.09 8.60 -1.49
N PHE A 110 1.17 7.66 -1.73
CA PHE A 110 0.48 6.89 -0.70
C PHE A 110 0.69 5.38 -0.86
N ASN A 111 0.38 4.66 0.18
CA ASN A 111 0.39 3.19 0.17
C ASN A 111 -0.86 2.57 -0.47
N ASN A 112 -1.88 3.36 -0.77
CA ASN A 112 -3.15 2.94 -1.40
C ASN A 112 -3.82 1.72 -0.76
N GLY A 113 -3.67 1.56 0.57
CA GLY A 113 -4.24 0.45 1.32
C GLY A 113 -3.31 -0.76 1.49
N ILE A 114 -2.14 -0.77 0.83
CA ILE A 114 -1.11 -1.81 0.99
C ILE A 114 -0.03 -1.31 1.95
N GLY A 115 -0.08 -1.75 3.20
CA GLY A 115 0.86 -1.28 4.21
C GLY A 115 2.19 -2.01 4.24
N MET A 116 2.19 -3.30 3.89
CA MET A 116 3.38 -4.16 3.84
C MET A 116 3.33 -5.05 2.61
N VAL A 117 4.42 -5.12 1.87
CA VAL A 117 4.60 -6.06 0.75
C VAL A 117 5.57 -7.15 1.19
N ILE A 118 5.21 -8.39 0.93
CA ILE A 118 5.98 -9.59 1.23
C ILE A 118 6.27 -10.30 -0.07
N VAL A 119 7.55 -10.55 -0.36
CA VAL A 119 8.00 -11.28 -1.54
C VAL A 119 8.36 -12.71 -1.14
N VAL A 120 7.75 -13.65 -1.82
CA VAL A 120 7.98 -15.09 -1.63
C VAL A 120 8.11 -15.79 -2.97
N ALA A 121 8.58 -17.04 -2.97
CA ALA A 121 8.49 -17.90 -4.15
C ALA A 121 7.01 -18.19 -4.48
N ALA A 122 6.71 -18.43 -5.77
CA ALA A 122 5.33 -18.61 -6.21
C ALA A 122 4.62 -19.76 -5.50
N GLU A 123 5.33 -20.86 -5.25
CA GLU A 123 4.86 -22.04 -4.53
C GLU A 123 4.52 -21.77 -3.06
N GLU A 124 5.15 -20.76 -2.45
CA GLU A 124 4.96 -20.38 -1.05
C GLU A 124 3.83 -19.34 -0.86
N ALA A 125 3.36 -18.72 -1.93
CA ALA A 125 2.45 -17.58 -1.86
C ALA A 125 1.14 -17.92 -1.13
N GLN A 126 0.55 -19.07 -1.41
CA GLN A 126 -0.71 -19.49 -0.78
C GLN A 126 -0.55 -19.83 0.71
N ALA A 127 0.50 -20.57 1.06
CA ALA A 127 0.77 -20.97 2.44
C ALA A 127 1.08 -19.74 3.31
N THR A 128 1.97 -18.86 2.83
CA THR A 128 2.31 -17.60 3.53
C THR A 128 1.08 -16.70 3.72
N ALA A 129 0.25 -16.56 2.68
CA ALA A 129 -0.97 -15.77 2.77
C ALA A 129 -1.98 -16.36 3.76
N ALA A 130 -2.12 -17.70 3.81
CA ALA A 130 -2.98 -18.36 4.78
C ALA A 130 -2.53 -18.11 6.22
N THR A 131 -1.24 -18.27 6.51
CA THR A 131 -0.66 -17.96 7.82
C THR A 131 -0.95 -16.52 8.25
N LEU A 132 -0.68 -15.56 7.37
CA LEU A 132 -0.92 -14.14 7.69
C LEU A 132 -2.40 -13.84 7.95
N ARG A 133 -3.32 -14.45 7.18
CA ARG A 133 -4.76 -14.31 7.43
C ARG A 133 -5.18 -14.91 8.78
N GLN A 134 -4.63 -16.03 9.17
CA GLN A 134 -4.85 -16.64 10.50
C GLN A 134 -4.36 -15.74 11.63
N LEU A 135 -3.30 -14.95 11.38
CA LEU A 135 -2.78 -13.95 12.31
C LEU A 135 -3.58 -12.62 12.29
N GLY A 136 -4.67 -12.55 11.50
CA GLY A 136 -5.56 -11.39 11.46
C GLY A 136 -5.17 -10.32 10.44
N GLU A 137 -4.28 -10.63 9.48
CA GLU A 137 -3.97 -9.72 8.38
C GLU A 137 -4.96 -9.90 7.22
N THR A 138 -5.27 -8.80 6.54
CA THR A 138 -5.95 -8.85 5.24
C THR A 138 -4.89 -8.95 4.15
N VAL A 139 -4.90 -10.05 3.40
CA VAL A 139 -3.82 -10.38 2.45
C VAL A 139 -4.34 -10.46 1.03
N TYR A 140 -3.67 -9.74 0.13
CA TYR A 140 -3.90 -9.74 -1.31
C TYR A 140 -2.66 -10.22 -2.05
N THR A 141 -2.85 -10.98 -3.14
CA THR A 141 -1.78 -11.25 -4.11
C THR A 141 -1.84 -10.13 -5.14
N ILE A 142 -0.88 -9.21 -5.07
CA ILE A 142 -0.93 -7.96 -5.82
C ILE A 142 -0.10 -7.95 -7.11
N GLY A 143 0.73 -8.96 -7.34
CA GLY A 143 1.55 -9.02 -8.54
C GLY A 143 2.69 -10.01 -8.45
N ASN A 144 3.64 -9.86 -9.37
CA ASN A 144 4.79 -10.75 -9.49
C ASN A 144 6.09 -9.97 -9.64
N ILE A 145 7.19 -10.58 -9.20
CA ILE A 145 8.54 -10.09 -9.50
C ILE A 145 8.91 -10.57 -10.92
N THR A 146 9.49 -9.69 -11.70
CA THR A 146 9.90 -9.94 -13.09
C THR A 146 11.34 -9.52 -13.31
N GLU A 147 12.01 -10.11 -14.32
CA GLU A 147 13.28 -9.57 -14.81
C GLU A 147 13.03 -8.21 -15.45
N ARG A 148 13.91 -7.26 -15.18
CA ARG A 148 13.81 -5.90 -15.71
C ARG A 148 15.17 -5.25 -15.78
N SER A 149 15.63 -4.97 -16.98
CA SER A 149 16.88 -4.26 -17.23
C SER A 149 16.66 -2.76 -17.51
N GLU A 150 15.47 -2.38 -17.97
CA GLU A 150 15.13 -1.00 -18.35
C GLU A 150 13.71 -0.62 -17.92
N GLY A 151 13.46 0.68 -17.82
CA GLY A 151 12.16 1.25 -17.47
C GLY A 151 11.89 1.33 -15.97
N ALA A 152 10.64 1.59 -15.59
CA ALA A 152 10.24 1.72 -14.19
C ALA A 152 10.34 0.38 -13.46
N ALA A 153 10.99 0.37 -12.30
CA ALA A 153 11.19 -0.84 -11.50
C ALA A 153 9.87 -1.44 -10.98
N VAL A 154 8.83 -0.62 -10.82
CA VAL A 154 7.48 -1.08 -10.48
C VAL A 154 6.48 -0.51 -11.47
N GLN A 155 5.62 -1.37 -12.00
CA GLN A 155 4.50 -0.98 -12.86
C GLN A 155 3.20 -1.49 -12.25
N VAL A 156 2.17 -0.65 -12.26
CA VAL A 156 0.79 -1.00 -11.89
C VAL A 156 -0.01 -1.01 -13.19
N LYS A 157 -0.51 -2.19 -13.57
CA LYS A 157 -1.19 -2.43 -14.86
C LYS A 157 -2.61 -2.95 -14.64
#